data_a725faa821024f498acaf7da9a1113ad
#
_entry.id   a725faa821024f498acaf7da9a1113ad
#
_cell.length_a   1.000
_cell.length_b   1.000
_cell.length_c   1.000
_cell.angle_alpha   90.00
_cell.angle_beta   90.00
_cell.angle_gamma   90.00
#
_symmetry.space_group_name_H-M   'P 1'
#
loop_
_entity.id
_entity.type
_entity.pdbx_description
1 polymer ?
#
loop_
_entity_poly.entity_id
_entity_poly.type
_entity_poly.pdbx_seq_one_letter_code
_entity_poly.pdbx_strand_id
1 'polypeptide(L)'
;MSISLIGRTIKESATLKLNEVAALLREKGEPVIHLGGGEPKAAAPIDAIIAAAGVLNSGEVRYTPVGGIIPLKQAIIKYTEEFYHRKFEPENIVASGGAKQSIMVALQAILNPQDEVIFPSPYYVSYPEMIKLCGAVPVPVRPEDGSFYPRLQDIERYFTANTKAVIINS
;
A
#
# COMPACT_ATOMS: atom_id res chain seq x y z
N MET A 1 2.73 24.61 -19.75
CA MET A 1 2.83 24.29 -18.32
C MET A 1 3.96 23.29 -18.13
N SER A 2 4.82 23.47 -17.13
CA SER A 2 5.89 22.52 -16.82
C SER A 2 5.45 21.59 -15.69
N ILE A 3 5.76 20.28 -15.80
CA ILE A 3 5.54 19.31 -14.74
C ILE A 3 6.54 19.59 -13.61
N SER A 4 6.12 19.43 -12.35
CA SER A 4 6.99 19.60 -11.17
C SER A 4 8.22 18.69 -11.21
N LEU A 5 9.28 19.05 -10.49
CA LEU A 5 10.47 18.20 -10.38
C LEU A 5 10.12 16.81 -9.84
N ILE A 6 9.32 16.74 -8.79
CA ILE A 6 8.85 15.46 -8.22
C ILE A 6 8.09 14.65 -9.29
N GLY A 7 7.16 15.27 -10.01
CA GLY A 7 6.39 14.58 -11.04
C GLY A 7 7.25 14.00 -12.18
N ARG A 8 8.43 14.57 -12.43
CA ARG A 8 9.40 14.05 -13.42
C ARG A 8 10.21 12.86 -12.91
N THR A 9 10.30 12.67 -11.60
CA THR A 9 11.07 11.57 -10.99
C THR A 9 10.26 10.30 -10.78
N ILE A 10 8.91 10.40 -10.80
CA ILE A 10 8.02 9.25 -10.63
C ILE A 10 8.06 8.35 -11.86
N LYS A 11 8.32 7.08 -11.62
CA LYS A 11 8.34 6.06 -12.67
C LYS A 11 6.96 5.42 -12.85
N GLU A 12 6.67 5.06 -14.09
CA GLU A 12 5.50 4.25 -14.41
C GLU A 12 5.54 2.91 -13.65
N SER A 13 4.36 2.42 -13.25
CA SER A 13 4.25 1.15 -12.54
C SER A 13 4.69 -0.02 -13.43
N ALA A 14 5.76 -0.71 -13.06
CA ALA A 14 6.23 -1.89 -13.77
C ALA A 14 5.15 -2.98 -13.86
N THR A 15 4.30 -3.12 -12.86
CA THR A 15 3.18 -4.07 -12.84
C THR A 15 2.14 -3.74 -13.92
N LEU A 16 1.75 -2.45 -14.07
CA LEU A 16 0.81 -2.03 -15.11
C LEU A 16 1.37 -2.28 -16.50
N LYS A 17 2.62 -1.95 -16.72
CA LYS A 17 3.30 -2.20 -17.99
C LYS A 17 3.36 -3.69 -18.35
N LEU A 18 3.62 -4.56 -17.37
CA LEU A 18 3.59 -6.02 -17.57
C LEU A 18 2.18 -6.51 -17.91
N ASN A 19 1.14 -5.94 -17.27
CA ASN A 19 -0.25 -6.27 -17.60
C ASN A 19 -0.61 -5.92 -19.04
N GLU A 20 -0.19 -4.74 -19.52
CA GLU A 20 -0.40 -4.30 -20.90
C GLU A 20 0.30 -5.23 -21.90
N VAL A 21 1.57 -5.56 -21.65
CA VAL A 21 2.33 -6.50 -22.49
C VAL A 21 1.67 -7.87 -22.52
N ALA A 22 1.22 -8.39 -21.37
CA ALA A 22 0.55 -9.67 -21.29
C ALA A 22 -0.80 -9.67 -22.05
N ALA A 23 -1.54 -8.56 -21.99
CA ALA A 23 -2.78 -8.41 -22.76
C ALA A 23 -2.53 -8.44 -24.26
N LEU A 24 -1.56 -7.64 -24.75
CA LEU A 24 -1.18 -7.60 -26.16
C LEU A 24 -0.70 -8.96 -26.70
N LEU A 25 0.04 -9.72 -25.91
CA LEU A 25 0.50 -11.06 -26.32
C LEU A 25 -0.67 -12.04 -26.42
N ARG A 26 -1.63 -11.98 -25.50
CA ARG A 26 -2.85 -12.82 -25.55
C ARG A 26 -3.72 -12.49 -26.77
N GLU A 27 -3.86 -11.21 -27.12
CA GLU A 27 -4.57 -10.79 -28.33
C GLU A 27 -3.94 -11.34 -29.61
N LYS A 28 -2.62 -11.57 -29.61
CA LYS A 28 -1.88 -12.21 -30.71
C LYS A 28 -1.97 -13.73 -30.70
N GLY A 29 -2.68 -14.33 -29.74
CA GLY A 29 -2.79 -15.78 -29.61
C GLY A 29 -1.60 -16.46 -28.93
N GLU A 30 -0.67 -15.68 -28.35
CA GLU A 30 0.49 -16.24 -27.66
C GLU A 30 0.10 -16.86 -26.32
N PRO A 31 0.67 -18.01 -25.93
CA PRO A 31 0.44 -18.63 -24.62
C PRO A 31 1.17 -17.81 -23.54
N VAL A 32 0.41 -17.06 -22.74
CA VAL A 32 0.97 -16.18 -21.69
C VAL A 32 0.61 -16.69 -20.30
N ILE A 33 1.64 -17.05 -19.53
CA ILE A 33 1.55 -17.24 -18.08
C ILE A 33 1.96 -15.91 -17.42
N HIS A 34 0.98 -15.20 -16.84
CA HIS A 34 1.19 -13.89 -16.24
C HIS A 34 1.35 -14.00 -14.73
N LEU A 35 2.55 -13.69 -14.22
CA LEU A 35 2.89 -13.70 -12.79
C LEU A 35 3.19 -12.30 -12.23
N GLY A 36 3.00 -11.25 -13.02
CA GLY A 36 3.37 -9.88 -12.67
C GLY A 36 2.31 -9.10 -11.89
N GLY A 37 1.13 -9.65 -11.71
CA GLY A 37 0.05 -9.03 -10.93
C GLY A 37 -0.74 -10.06 -10.14
N GLY A 38 -1.14 -9.70 -8.93
CA GLY A 38 -2.00 -10.53 -8.08
C GLY A 38 -3.31 -9.82 -7.78
N GLU A 39 -4.42 -10.42 -8.17
CA GLU A 39 -5.76 -9.95 -7.84
C GLU A 39 -6.59 -11.14 -7.36
N PRO A 40 -7.32 -11.02 -6.22
CA PRO A 40 -8.25 -12.05 -5.80
C PRO A 40 -9.32 -12.28 -6.86
N LYS A 41 -9.48 -13.51 -7.31
CA LYS A 41 -10.52 -13.88 -8.32
C LYS A 41 -11.84 -14.26 -7.71
N ALA A 42 -11.89 -14.44 -6.39
CA ALA A 42 -13.12 -14.76 -5.68
C ALA A 42 -14.10 -13.59 -5.75
N ALA A 43 -15.38 -13.88 -5.92
CA ALA A 43 -16.42 -12.88 -5.79
C ALA A 43 -16.48 -12.35 -4.36
N ALA A 44 -16.94 -11.10 -4.19
CA ALA A 44 -17.20 -10.56 -2.86
C ALA A 44 -18.25 -11.43 -2.13
N PRO A 45 -18.15 -11.57 -0.79
CA PRO A 45 -19.15 -12.31 -0.02
C PRO A 45 -20.56 -11.74 -0.27
N ILE A 46 -21.53 -12.63 -0.43
CA ILE A 46 -22.91 -12.21 -0.77
C ILE A 46 -23.52 -11.26 0.27
N ASP A 47 -23.21 -11.43 1.55
CA ASP A 47 -23.70 -10.55 2.61
C ASP A 47 -23.15 -9.13 2.47
N ALA A 48 -21.88 -8.99 2.05
CA ALA A 48 -21.28 -7.69 1.78
C ALA A 48 -21.95 -7.00 0.58
N ILE A 49 -22.25 -7.76 -0.47
CA ILE A 49 -22.97 -7.24 -1.64
C ILE A 49 -24.37 -6.77 -1.25
N ILE A 50 -25.13 -7.56 -0.50
CA ILE A 50 -26.47 -7.25 -0.05
C ILE A 50 -26.46 -6.01 0.84
N ALA A 51 -25.54 -5.92 1.80
CA ALA A 51 -25.41 -4.78 2.69
C ALA A 51 -25.10 -3.48 1.92
N ALA A 52 -24.15 -3.53 0.99
CA ALA A 52 -23.80 -2.38 0.16
C ALA A 52 -24.97 -1.94 -0.75
N ALA A 53 -25.66 -2.90 -1.38
CA ALA A 53 -26.84 -2.62 -2.20
C ALA A 53 -27.98 -2.00 -1.36
N GLY A 54 -28.18 -2.47 -0.13
CA GLY A 54 -29.16 -1.90 0.80
C GLY A 54 -28.92 -0.42 1.11
N VAL A 55 -27.67 -0.05 1.39
CA VAL A 55 -27.29 1.35 1.62
C VAL A 55 -27.49 2.20 0.36
N LEU A 56 -27.10 1.72 -0.81
CA LEU A 56 -27.29 2.44 -2.07
C LEU A 56 -28.79 2.64 -2.39
N ASN A 57 -29.60 1.61 -2.21
CA ASN A 57 -31.04 1.66 -2.47
C ASN A 57 -31.80 2.56 -1.49
N SER A 58 -31.29 2.78 -0.29
CA SER A 58 -31.91 3.73 0.67
C SER A 58 -31.80 5.18 0.20
N GLY A 59 -30.88 5.49 -0.73
CA GLY A 59 -30.60 6.87 -1.15
C GLY A 59 -29.91 7.72 -0.07
N GLU A 60 -29.63 7.17 1.09
CA GLU A 60 -29.01 7.89 2.23
C GLU A 60 -27.47 7.87 2.16
N VAL A 61 -26.93 8.16 0.98
CA VAL A 61 -25.49 8.30 0.81
C VAL A 61 -25.08 9.74 1.09
N ARG A 62 -24.25 9.94 2.11
CA ARG A 62 -23.79 11.26 2.59
C ARG A 62 -22.28 11.25 2.78
N TYR A 63 -21.70 12.43 3.00
CA TYR A 63 -20.32 12.57 3.45
C TYR A 63 -20.14 11.85 4.78
N THR A 64 -19.04 11.12 4.90
CA THR A 64 -18.66 10.39 6.11
C THR A 64 -17.67 11.22 6.94
N PRO A 65 -17.51 10.91 8.25
CA PRO A 65 -16.39 11.45 9.03
C PRO A 65 -15.05 11.14 8.37
N VAL A 66 -14.07 12.05 8.47
CA VAL A 66 -12.76 11.96 7.82
C VAL A 66 -12.03 10.66 8.16
N GLY A 67 -12.11 10.21 9.40
CA GLY A 67 -11.47 8.96 9.84
C GLY A 67 -12.29 7.69 9.59
N GLY A 68 -13.44 7.79 8.91
CA GLY A 68 -14.35 6.68 8.66
C GLY A 68 -15.53 6.60 9.65
N ILE A 69 -16.58 5.89 9.26
CA ILE A 69 -17.79 5.71 10.07
C ILE A 69 -17.55 4.79 11.26
N ILE A 70 -18.23 5.06 12.35
CA ILE A 70 -18.10 4.29 13.61
C ILE A 70 -18.34 2.79 13.42
N PRO A 71 -19.37 2.32 12.68
CA PRO A 71 -19.57 0.89 12.47
C PRO A 71 -18.39 0.20 11.79
N LEU A 72 -17.72 0.85 10.83
CA LEU A 72 -16.51 0.32 10.19
C LEU A 72 -15.34 0.23 11.17
N LYS A 73 -15.12 1.28 11.97
CA LYS A 73 -14.06 1.27 12.99
C LYS A 73 -14.28 0.17 14.02
N GLN A 74 -15.51 -0.02 14.49
CA GLN A 74 -15.86 -1.11 15.40
C GLN A 74 -15.62 -2.50 14.79
N ALA A 75 -15.95 -2.68 13.51
CA ALA A 75 -15.68 -3.92 12.80
C ALA A 75 -14.16 -4.19 12.67
N ILE A 76 -13.36 -3.15 12.41
CA ILE A 76 -11.90 -3.24 12.38
C ILE A 76 -11.34 -3.61 13.76
N ILE A 77 -11.81 -2.97 14.84
CA ILE A 77 -11.39 -3.28 16.22
C ILE A 77 -11.66 -4.75 16.53
N LYS A 78 -12.89 -5.20 16.29
CA LYS A 78 -13.27 -6.61 16.50
C LYS A 78 -12.37 -7.56 15.71
N TYR A 79 -12.15 -7.28 14.45
CA TYR A 79 -11.29 -8.10 13.59
C TYR A 79 -9.83 -8.15 14.09
N THR A 80 -9.26 -7.01 14.46
CA THR A 80 -7.89 -6.96 14.96
C THR A 80 -7.73 -7.60 16.34
N GLU A 81 -8.73 -7.53 17.20
CA GLU A 81 -8.73 -8.24 18.48
C GLU A 81 -8.80 -9.75 18.27
N GLU A 82 -9.67 -10.22 17.38
CA GLU A 82 -9.88 -11.64 17.09
C GLU A 82 -8.67 -12.29 16.42
N PHE A 83 -8.11 -11.66 15.38
CA PHE A 83 -7.07 -12.29 14.54
C PHE A 83 -5.64 -11.90 14.91
N TYR A 84 -5.44 -10.71 15.49
CA TYR A 84 -4.10 -10.21 15.83
C TYR A 84 -3.90 -10.04 17.34
N HIS A 85 -4.92 -10.32 18.17
CA HIS A 85 -4.90 -10.18 19.62
C HIS A 85 -4.44 -8.78 20.10
N ARG A 86 -4.85 -7.76 19.34
CA ARG A 86 -4.55 -6.36 19.63
C ARG A 86 -5.82 -5.55 19.79
N LYS A 87 -5.85 -4.74 20.85
CA LYS A 87 -6.95 -3.82 21.14
C LYS A 87 -6.60 -2.43 20.65
N PHE A 88 -7.57 -1.80 20.02
CA PHE A 88 -7.48 -0.41 19.57
C PHE A 88 -8.76 0.32 19.95
N GLU A 89 -8.62 1.65 20.14
CA GLU A 89 -9.75 2.54 20.30
C GLU A 89 -10.13 3.15 18.92
N PRO A 90 -11.38 3.62 18.75
CA PRO A 90 -11.81 4.22 17.47
C PRO A 90 -10.92 5.37 16.97
N GLU A 91 -10.29 6.10 17.90
CA GLU A 91 -9.37 7.21 17.62
C GLU A 91 -8.05 6.75 16.99
N ASN A 92 -7.68 5.49 17.20
CA ASN A 92 -6.47 4.90 16.62
C ASN A 92 -6.68 4.41 15.18
N ILE A 93 -7.89 4.54 14.62
CA ILE A 93 -8.25 3.99 13.33
C ILE A 93 -8.65 5.10 12.36
N VAL A 94 -8.02 5.08 11.19
CA VAL A 94 -8.37 5.90 10.04
C VAL A 94 -8.66 4.99 8.86
N ALA A 95 -9.89 5.05 8.34
CA ALA A 95 -10.27 4.36 7.12
C ALA A 95 -9.92 5.21 5.91
N SER A 96 -9.39 4.58 4.87
CA SER A 96 -9.00 5.25 3.62
C SER A 96 -9.33 4.39 2.41
N GLY A 97 -9.14 4.93 1.21
CA GLY A 97 -9.45 4.26 -0.06
C GLY A 97 -8.43 3.18 -0.44
N GLY A 98 -8.19 2.25 0.47
CA GLY A 98 -7.27 1.13 0.31
C GLY A 98 -5.88 1.34 0.90
N ALA A 99 -5.12 0.25 1.05
CA ALA A 99 -3.82 0.22 1.70
C ALA A 99 -2.80 1.19 1.09
N LYS A 100 -2.82 1.38 -0.23
CA LYS A 100 -1.92 2.32 -0.91
C LYS A 100 -2.14 3.76 -0.45
N GLN A 101 -3.39 4.19 -0.31
CA GLN A 101 -3.72 5.51 0.20
C GLN A 101 -3.36 5.63 1.67
N SER A 102 -3.63 4.60 2.48
CA SER A 102 -3.27 4.58 3.91
C SER A 102 -1.76 4.79 4.10
N ILE A 103 -0.93 4.06 3.36
CA ILE A 103 0.52 4.18 3.42
C ILE A 103 0.96 5.59 2.97
N MET A 104 0.41 6.10 1.87
CA MET A 104 0.75 7.44 1.38
C MET A 104 0.43 8.53 2.40
N VAL A 105 -0.76 8.49 3.01
CA VAL A 105 -1.18 9.47 4.03
C VAL A 105 -0.30 9.35 5.28
N ALA A 106 0.02 8.12 5.72
CA ALA A 106 0.92 7.91 6.85
C ALA A 106 2.32 8.47 6.58
N LEU A 107 2.89 8.21 5.40
CA LEU A 107 4.20 8.74 5.01
C LEU A 107 4.18 10.28 4.95
N GLN A 108 3.13 10.88 4.36
CA GLN A 108 2.99 12.35 4.34
C GLN A 108 2.88 12.97 5.74
N ALA A 109 2.30 12.25 6.70
CA ALA A 109 2.15 12.73 8.07
C ALA A 109 3.45 12.70 8.88
N ILE A 110 4.41 11.81 8.54
CA ILE A 110 5.62 11.60 9.34
C ILE A 110 6.92 12.04 8.68
N LEU A 111 6.95 12.18 7.35
CA LEU A 111 8.18 12.47 6.61
C LEU A 111 8.34 13.96 6.30
N ASN A 112 9.58 14.43 6.45
CA ASN A 112 10.06 15.70 5.92
C ASN A 112 10.93 15.45 4.68
N PRO A 113 11.19 16.48 3.86
CA PRO A 113 12.16 16.36 2.77
C PRO A 113 13.53 15.89 3.30
N GLN A 114 14.14 14.95 2.56
CA GLN A 114 15.41 14.27 2.86
C GLN A 114 15.38 13.26 4.01
N ASP A 115 14.25 13.03 4.69
CA ASP A 115 14.12 11.89 5.58
C ASP A 115 14.28 10.57 4.81
N GLU A 116 14.89 9.57 5.42
CA GLU A 116 15.12 8.26 4.83
C GLU A 116 14.08 7.25 5.31
N VAL A 117 13.58 6.42 4.37
CA VAL A 117 12.70 5.30 4.69
C VAL A 117 13.33 4.02 4.20
N ILE A 118 13.62 3.12 5.14
CA ILE A 118 14.23 1.80 4.90
C ILE A 118 13.11 0.79 4.61
N PHE A 119 13.33 -0.10 3.63
CA PHE A 119 12.43 -1.23 3.36
C PHE A 119 13.18 -2.40 2.75
N PRO A 120 12.85 -3.66 3.14
CA PRO A 120 13.45 -4.86 2.57
C PRO A 120 13.16 -5.04 1.08
N SER A 121 14.12 -5.61 0.34
CA SER A 121 13.97 -6.03 -1.04
C SER A 121 13.93 -7.58 -1.09
N PRO A 122 13.01 -8.19 -1.88
CA PRO A 122 12.08 -7.56 -2.81
C PRO A 122 10.93 -6.82 -2.10
N TYR A 123 10.41 -5.76 -2.74
CA TYR A 123 9.41 -4.89 -2.14
C TYR A 123 8.27 -4.59 -3.12
N TYR A 124 7.17 -4.08 -2.59
CA TYR A 124 6.07 -3.56 -3.40
C TYR A 124 6.52 -2.31 -4.17
N VAL A 125 6.40 -2.37 -5.48
CA VAL A 125 6.93 -1.37 -6.42
C VAL A 125 6.48 0.08 -6.15
N SER A 126 5.41 0.29 -5.40
CA SER A 126 4.93 1.63 -5.07
C SER A 126 5.66 2.27 -3.89
N TYR A 127 6.37 1.53 -3.02
CA TYR A 127 7.03 2.11 -1.85
C TYR A 127 8.02 3.21 -2.21
N PRO A 128 9.01 2.99 -3.11
CA PRO A 128 9.95 4.05 -3.46
C PRO A 128 9.28 5.28 -4.05
N GLU A 129 8.24 5.10 -4.86
CA GLU A 129 7.56 6.21 -5.51
C GLU A 129 6.73 7.04 -4.50
N MET A 130 6.06 6.38 -3.54
CA MET A 130 5.35 7.08 -2.47
C MET A 130 6.30 7.87 -1.55
N ILE A 131 7.48 7.31 -1.23
CA ILE A 131 8.50 7.98 -0.43
C ILE A 131 9.03 9.23 -1.16
N LYS A 132 9.35 9.11 -2.45
CA LYS A 132 9.79 10.24 -3.27
C LYS A 132 8.73 11.33 -3.38
N LEU A 133 7.44 10.97 -3.46
CA LEU A 133 6.33 11.94 -3.47
C LEU A 133 6.26 12.77 -2.19
N CYS A 134 6.76 12.24 -1.08
CA CYS A 134 6.93 12.99 0.17
C CYS A 134 8.22 13.83 0.22
N GLY A 135 9.04 13.84 -0.84
CA GLY A 135 10.34 14.50 -0.86
C GLY A 135 11.43 13.75 -0.08
N ALA A 136 11.14 12.54 0.37
CA ALA A 136 12.02 11.69 1.16
C ALA A 136 12.84 10.72 0.27
N VAL A 137 13.80 10.04 0.88
CA VAL A 137 14.77 9.16 0.22
C VAL A 137 14.40 7.69 0.47
N PRO A 138 14.08 6.91 -0.57
CA PRO A 138 13.85 5.48 -0.43
C PRO A 138 15.16 4.71 -0.28
N VAL A 139 15.28 3.87 0.76
CA VAL A 139 16.47 3.08 1.07
C VAL A 139 16.14 1.58 1.04
N PRO A 140 16.22 0.92 -0.13
CA PRO A 140 15.99 -0.50 -0.25
C PRO A 140 17.15 -1.30 0.32
N VAL A 141 16.85 -2.26 1.22
CA VAL A 141 17.85 -3.16 1.83
C VAL A 141 17.81 -4.51 1.13
N ARG A 142 18.98 -4.97 0.67
CA ARG A 142 19.18 -6.32 0.14
C ARG A 142 20.07 -7.10 1.08
N PRO A 143 19.67 -8.33 1.49
CA PRO A 143 20.55 -9.23 2.21
C PRO A 143 21.79 -9.56 1.39
N GLU A 144 22.97 -9.55 2.03
CA GLU A 144 24.25 -9.84 1.36
C GLU A 144 24.36 -11.30 0.89
N ASP A 145 23.68 -12.21 1.59
CA ASP A 145 23.63 -13.64 1.24
C ASP A 145 22.68 -13.99 0.10
N GLY A 146 22.03 -12.97 -0.50
CA GLY A 146 21.07 -13.15 -1.60
C GLY A 146 19.73 -13.75 -1.15
N SER A 147 19.48 -13.90 0.14
CA SER A 147 18.18 -14.34 0.67
C SER A 147 17.09 -13.29 0.45
N PHE A 148 15.81 -13.71 0.60
CA PHE A 148 14.66 -12.80 0.54
C PHE A 148 14.27 -12.24 1.91
N TYR A 149 14.93 -12.67 2.97
CA TYR A 149 14.63 -12.32 4.35
C TYR A 149 15.83 -11.61 4.98
N PRO A 150 15.81 -10.26 5.04
CA PRO A 150 16.89 -9.53 5.69
C PRO A 150 16.90 -9.83 7.19
N ARG A 151 18.09 -10.06 7.72
CA ARG A 151 18.32 -10.15 9.16
C ARG A 151 18.35 -8.73 9.74
N LEU A 152 18.16 -8.61 11.04
CA LEU A 152 18.25 -7.32 11.73
C LEU A 152 19.56 -6.58 11.39
N GLN A 153 20.68 -7.28 11.38
CA GLN A 153 21.99 -6.72 11.03
C GLN A 153 22.06 -6.14 9.61
N ASP A 154 21.33 -6.73 8.65
CA ASP A 154 21.28 -6.24 7.28
C ASP A 154 20.56 -4.89 7.23
N ILE A 155 19.51 -4.73 8.06
CA ILE A 155 18.73 -3.48 8.15
C ILE A 155 19.50 -2.42 8.94
N GLU A 156 20.12 -2.78 10.06
CA GLU A 156 20.85 -1.88 10.96
C GLU A 156 21.96 -1.08 10.25
N ARG A 157 22.63 -1.68 9.27
CA ARG A 157 23.70 -1.03 8.50
C ARG A 157 23.23 0.17 7.68
N TYR A 158 21.93 0.26 7.39
CA TYR A 158 21.36 1.33 6.59
C TYR A 158 20.77 2.47 7.44
N PHE A 159 20.81 2.34 8.78
CA PHE A 159 20.36 3.42 9.66
C PHE A 159 21.35 4.57 9.64
N THR A 160 20.83 5.76 9.42
CA THR A 160 21.56 7.03 9.51
C THR A 160 20.83 7.99 10.43
N ALA A 161 21.38 9.17 10.63
CA ALA A 161 20.72 10.24 11.39
C ALA A 161 19.42 10.74 10.70
N ASN A 162 19.25 10.46 9.40
CA ASN A 162 18.09 10.86 8.61
C ASN A 162 17.01 9.76 8.54
N THR A 163 17.28 8.57 9.07
CA THR A 163 16.32 7.48 9.04
C THR A 163 15.11 7.80 9.90
N LYS A 164 13.94 7.89 9.26
CA LYS A 164 12.68 8.27 9.91
C LYS A 164 11.72 7.10 10.09
N ALA A 165 11.72 6.17 9.15
CA ALA A 165 10.79 5.05 9.17
C ALA A 165 11.38 3.78 8.56
N VAL A 166 10.82 2.64 8.94
CA VAL A 166 11.07 1.33 8.32
C VAL A 166 9.73 0.75 7.89
N ILE A 167 9.61 0.34 6.62
CA ILE A 167 8.44 -0.37 6.11
C ILE A 167 8.76 -1.86 6.08
N ILE A 168 8.00 -2.65 6.81
CA ILE A 168 8.09 -4.12 6.80
C ILE A 168 6.79 -4.66 6.21
N ASN A 169 6.93 -5.54 5.22
CA ASN A 169 5.82 -6.26 4.60
C ASN A 169 6.16 -7.76 4.63
N SER A 170 5.28 -8.56 5.21
CA SER A 170 5.40 -10.03 5.35
C SER A 170 4.45 -10.75 4.43
#